data_0989b8dd669d5b51e55aa035c04f5ae4
#
_entry.id   0989b8dd669d5b51e55aa035c04f5ae4
#
_cell.length_a   1.000
_cell.length_b   1.000
_cell.length_c   1.000
_cell.angle_alpha   90.00
_cell.angle_beta   90.00
_cell.angle_gamma   90.00
#
_symmetry.space_group_name_H-M   'P 1'
#
loop_
_entity.id
_entity.type
_entity.pdbx_description
1 polymer ?
#
loop_
_entity_poly.entity_id
_entity_poly.type
_entity_poly.pdbx_seq_one_letter_code
_entity_poly.pdbx_strand_id
1 'polypeptide(L)'
;MTTTLFAQQPRENTQYLYEKEHPLRETRAVWLTTIGGLDWPRIKATDSSSRERQKQELIRILDQYKRANINTVIFQTRVRAALLYPSKIEPWELSLTGKAGQSPGYDPLAFCIEECHKRGMELHAWVVCIPIGTQERQRGYGSASLVKKHPELVKTAKGGEMFMIPGKPETADYIASICKEIVENYDVDGISLDYIRYPESIYNFSDENLYPRSSSMSKADWKRENITRIVRRVHDVVKPLKPWVKLSSSPIGKYRDTSRYSAGGWNGYNAVWQDPILWLKENWQDLLFPMMYFTGNNYYPFLYQWLENAHGHPICPGLGIYFLDPREGRWTLNEVRAEMHSARNAGIGGIAFYRGEFFTNNCKGIYDTTCDEFYPYPALTARITWMGDTIAPAAPTSLNYENGILHWHTAHSSQSAQSNYILYNVYGSNLYPVDVTQAENLLAVNIRDTQWQLNARAQKVRHYAVTAIDRFGNESPAIQEEKPTIEPPKHINVPQLINRDLKGSKKASTGKKKNKKK
;
A
#
# COMPACT_ATOMS: atom_id res chain seq x y z
N MET A 1 17.42 52.12 -9.80
CA MET A 1 16.42 51.43 -8.97
C MET A 1 15.88 50.28 -9.79
N THR A 2 16.51 49.12 -9.75
CA THR A 2 15.99 47.88 -10.35
C THR A 2 16.86 46.70 -9.84
N THR A 3 16.61 46.32 -8.60
CA THR A 3 17.23 45.10 -8.05
C THR A 3 16.31 44.55 -6.99
N THR A 4 15.22 43.88 -7.40
CA THR A 4 14.44 43.02 -6.47
C THR A 4 13.45 42.15 -7.26
N LEU A 5 13.91 41.35 -8.25
CA LEU A 5 12.98 40.47 -8.97
C LEU A 5 13.54 39.07 -9.30
N PHE A 6 14.68 38.67 -8.71
CA PHE A 6 15.29 37.37 -9.07
C PHE A 6 15.44 36.37 -7.93
N ALA A 7 14.85 36.61 -6.74
CA ALA A 7 15.12 35.76 -5.57
C ALA A 7 13.97 34.79 -5.16
N GLN A 8 12.80 34.78 -5.84
CA GLN A 8 11.66 33.97 -5.41
C GLN A 8 11.34 32.74 -6.28
N GLN A 9 11.76 32.68 -7.54
CA GLN A 9 11.41 31.56 -8.42
C GLN A 9 12.14 30.21 -8.16
N PRO A 10 13.37 30.14 -7.65
CA PRO A 10 14.03 28.85 -7.44
C PRO A 10 13.47 28.00 -6.28
N ARG A 11 12.81 28.63 -5.30
CA ARG A 11 12.32 27.91 -4.08
C ARG A 11 11.06 27.12 -4.35
N GLU A 12 10.10 27.64 -5.09
CA GLU A 12 8.84 26.94 -5.39
C GLU A 12 9.06 25.68 -6.25
N ASN A 13 9.91 25.77 -7.27
CA ASN A 13 10.22 24.60 -8.11
C ASN A 13 11.00 23.51 -7.35
N THR A 14 11.88 23.87 -6.43
CA THR A 14 12.65 22.91 -5.65
C THR A 14 11.78 22.20 -4.62
N GLN A 15 10.87 22.91 -3.96
CA GLN A 15 9.92 22.33 -3.00
C GLN A 15 8.94 21.38 -3.70
N TYR A 16 8.40 21.76 -4.85
CA TYR A 16 7.52 20.91 -5.64
C TYR A 16 8.20 19.59 -6.10
N LEU A 17 9.45 19.66 -6.54
CA LEU A 17 10.23 18.48 -6.90
C LEU A 17 10.53 17.60 -5.68
N TYR A 18 10.85 18.22 -4.54
CA TYR A 18 11.10 17.50 -3.29
C TYR A 18 9.85 16.78 -2.77
N GLU A 19 8.68 17.42 -2.79
CA GLU A 19 7.40 16.80 -2.40
C GLU A 19 7.02 15.64 -3.31
N LYS A 20 7.37 15.69 -4.61
CA LYS A 20 7.19 14.56 -5.52
C LYS A 20 8.15 13.40 -5.25
N GLU A 21 9.38 13.70 -4.84
CA GLU A 21 10.35 12.67 -4.50
C GLU A 21 10.02 11.96 -3.20
N HIS A 22 9.43 12.67 -2.23
CA HIS A 22 9.10 12.15 -0.90
C HIS A 22 7.63 12.43 -0.53
N PRO A 23 6.66 11.77 -1.18
CA PRO A 23 5.26 12.00 -0.88
C PRO A 23 4.90 11.55 0.54
N LEU A 24 4.17 12.38 1.27
CA LEU A 24 3.64 12.03 2.59
C LEU A 24 2.61 10.88 2.48
N ARG A 25 1.89 10.79 1.35
CA ARG A 25 0.89 9.77 1.08
C ARG A 25 1.20 9.02 -0.20
N GLU A 26 1.44 7.73 -0.07
CA GLU A 26 1.77 6.83 -1.18
C GLU A 26 1.51 5.39 -0.75
N THR A 27 0.76 4.63 -1.52
CA THR A 27 0.59 3.19 -1.29
C THR A 27 1.86 2.45 -1.71
N ARG A 28 2.47 1.75 -0.78
CA ARG A 28 3.72 0.99 -0.94
C ARG A 28 3.42 -0.46 -0.63
N ALA A 29 3.05 -1.22 -1.65
CA ALA A 29 2.51 -2.55 -1.47
C ALA A 29 3.48 -3.66 -1.91
N VAL A 30 3.33 -4.84 -1.29
CA VAL A 30 3.98 -6.08 -1.73
C VAL A 30 2.95 -7.20 -1.72
N TRP A 31 2.89 -7.99 -2.80
CA TRP A 31 2.15 -9.25 -2.81
C TRP A 31 2.94 -10.32 -2.06
N LEU A 32 2.30 -10.88 -1.04
CA LEU A 32 2.80 -12.04 -0.29
C LEU A 32 2.06 -13.30 -0.73
N THR A 33 2.70 -14.07 -1.58
CA THR A 33 2.13 -15.23 -2.28
C THR A 33 2.22 -16.48 -1.41
N THR A 34 1.10 -17.18 -1.24
CA THR A 34 1.03 -18.38 -0.37
C THR A 34 0.84 -19.69 -1.12
N ILE A 35 0.40 -19.64 -2.38
CA ILE A 35 0.25 -20.86 -3.21
C ILE A 35 1.58 -21.62 -3.28
N GLY A 36 1.53 -22.91 -2.95
CA GLY A 36 2.72 -23.76 -2.93
C GLY A 36 3.80 -23.36 -1.91
N GLY A 37 3.57 -22.30 -1.12
CA GLY A 37 4.56 -21.72 -0.23
C GLY A 37 5.62 -20.88 -0.95
N LEU A 38 5.26 -20.25 -2.07
CA LEU A 38 6.20 -19.47 -2.91
C LEU A 38 6.93 -18.38 -2.14
N ASP A 39 6.20 -17.52 -1.42
CA ASP A 39 6.81 -16.54 -0.53
C ASP A 39 6.73 -17.02 0.93
N TRP A 40 5.55 -17.54 1.30
CA TRP A 40 5.24 -18.08 2.63
C TRP A 40 4.01 -19.02 2.52
N PRO A 41 3.89 -20.13 3.33
CA PRO A 41 4.90 -20.66 4.22
C PRO A 41 5.80 -21.70 3.53
N ARG A 42 7.09 -21.61 3.74
CA ARG A 42 8.03 -22.67 3.32
C ARG A 42 8.06 -23.83 4.32
N ILE A 43 7.84 -23.50 5.59
CA ILE A 43 7.74 -24.46 6.69
C ILE A 43 6.30 -24.95 6.79
N LYS A 44 6.09 -26.27 6.79
CA LYS A 44 4.76 -26.88 6.96
C LYS A 44 4.47 -27.05 8.45
N ALA A 45 3.31 -26.55 8.91
CA ALA A 45 2.86 -26.64 10.31
C ALA A 45 2.27 -28.04 10.58
N THR A 46 3.10 -28.98 11.01
CA THR A 46 2.69 -30.37 11.31
C THR A 46 2.62 -30.66 12.80
N ASP A 47 3.30 -29.86 13.62
CA ASP A 47 3.36 -29.95 15.08
C ASP A 47 3.52 -28.54 15.70
N SER A 48 3.62 -28.45 17.03
CA SER A 48 3.76 -27.15 17.71
C SER A 48 5.06 -26.42 17.37
N SER A 49 6.16 -27.15 17.21
CA SER A 49 7.47 -26.54 16.88
C SER A 49 7.51 -25.99 15.45
N SER A 50 7.04 -26.76 14.49
CA SER A 50 6.95 -26.30 13.08
C SER A 50 5.95 -25.17 12.90
N ARG A 51 4.86 -25.15 13.66
CA ARG A 51 3.90 -24.05 13.71
C ARG A 51 4.56 -22.76 14.17
N GLU A 52 5.32 -22.79 15.24
CA GLU A 52 6.01 -21.61 15.74
C GLU A 52 7.08 -21.12 14.75
N ARG A 53 7.85 -22.03 14.15
CA ARG A 53 8.81 -21.66 13.09
C ARG A 53 8.14 -21.06 11.86
N GLN A 54 6.95 -21.52 11.48
CA GLN A 54 6.15 -20.95 10.38
C GLN A 54 5.72 -19.51 10.70
N LYS A 55 5.31 -19.22 11.94
CA LYS A 55 5.01 -17.87 12.40
C LYS A 55 6.25 -16.97 12.40
N GLN A 56 7.36 -17.45 12.90
CA GLN A 56 8.63 -16.72 12.92
C GLN A 56 9.15 -16.40 11.50
N GLU A 57 8.88 -17.27 10.53
CA GLU A 57 9.17 -17.00 9.12
C GLU A 57 8.39 -15.78 8.63
N LEU A 58 7.08 -15.69 8.91
CA LEU A 58 6.25 -14.56 8.54
C LEU A 58 6.71 -13.25 9.22
N ILE A 59 7.00 -13.31 10.52
CA ILE A 59 7.51 -12.15 11.28
C ILE A 59 8.76 -11.57 10.61
N ARG A 60 9.75 -12.43 10.23
CA ARG A 60 10.96 -11.96 9.55
C ARG A 60 10.68 -11.26 8.21
N ILE A 61 9.73 -11.77 7.43
CA ILE A 61 9.31 -11.15 6.17
C ILE A 61 8.70 -9.77 6.45
N LEU A 62 7.78 -9.67 7.40
CA LEU A 62 7.11 -8.41 7.74
C LEU A 62 8.07 -7.38 8.37
N ASP A 63 9.09 -7.82 9.12
CA ASP A 63 10.16 -6.96 9.63
C ASP A 63 11.00 -6.35 8.50
N GLN A 64 11.27 -7.12 7.44
CA GLN A 64 11.95 -6.60 6.25
C GLN A 64 11.05 -5.58 5.53
N TYR A 65 9.76 -5.86 5.37
CA TYR A 65 8.82 -4.91 4.77
C TYR A 65 8.75 -3.60 5.57
N LYS A 66 8.68 -3.68 6.90
CA LYS A 66 8.69 -2.49 7.77
C LYS A 66 9.97 -1.66 7.59
N ARG A 67 11.14 -2.29 7.51
CA ARG A 67 12.42 -1.60 7.28
C ARG A 67 12.46 -0.87 5.94
N ALA A 68 11.82 -1.44 4.92
CA ALA A 68 11.70 -0.82 3.60
C ALA A 68 10.55 0.19 3.49
N ASN A 69 9.94 0.60 4.62
CA ASN A 69 8.79 1.51 4.67
C ASN A 69 7.62 1.09 3.76
N ILE A 70 7.44 -0.22 3.56
CA ILE A 70 6.22 -0.80 2.99
C ILE A 70 5.09 -0.56 3.98
N ASN A 71 3.92 -0.14 3.47
CA ASN A 71 2.76 0.17 4.29
C ASN A 71 1.52 -0.68 3.97
N THR A 72 1.59 -1.54 2.95
CA THR A 72 0.46 -2.38 2.53
C THR A 72 0.95 -3.77 2.14
N VAL A 73 0.39 -4.81 2.76
CA VAL A 73 0.65 -6.22 2.45
C VAL A 73 -0.58 -6.81 1.76
N ILE A 74 -0.43 -7.26 0.51
CA ILE A 74 -1.48 -7.96 -0.22
C ILE A 74 -1.28 -9.46 0.01
N PHE A 75 -1.95 -9.98 1.05
CA PHE A 75 -1.76 -11.35 1.56
C PHE A 75 -2.68 -12.34 0.87
N GLN A 76 -2.12 -13.34 0.18
CA GLN A 76 -2.91 -14.34 -0.54
C GLN A 76 -3.68 -15.23 0.45
N THR A 77 -4.95 -14.89 0.66
CA THR A 77 -5.84 -15.48 1.66
C THR A 77 -6.72 -16.60 1.10
N ARG A 78 -7.22 -16.43 -0.14
CA ARG A 78 -7.92 -17.47 -0.89
C ARG A 78 -7.07 -17.95 -2.05
N VAL A 79 -6.81 -19.25 -2.09
CA VAL A 79 -5.94 -19.89 -3.08
C VAL A 79 -6.71 -21.01 -3.79
N ARG A 80 -7.26 -20.73 -4.99
CA ARG A 80 -7.90 -21.74 -5.83
C ARG A 80 -8.92 -22.63 -5.07
N ALA A 81 -9.91 -21.98 -4.47
CA ALA A 81 -10.98 -22.60 -3.68
C ALA A 81 -10.50 -23.31 -2.40
N ALA A 82 -9.50 -22.71 -1.74
CA ALA A 82 -9.05 -23.08 -0.40
C ALA A 82 -8.55 -21.82 0.34
N LEU A 83 -8.61 -21.82 1.68
CA LEU A 83 -8.47 -20.64 2.50
C LEU A 83 -7.34 -20.77 3.55
N LEU A 84 -6.77 -19.65 3.96
CA LEU A 84 -5.74 -19.56 4.98
C LEU A 84 -6.30 -19.17 6.37
N TYR A 85 -7.58 -19.38 6.58
CA TYR A 85 -8.25 -19.12 7.86
C TYR A 85 -9.36 -20.17 8.09
N PRO A 86 -9.84 -20.37 9.33
CA PRO A 86 -10.95 -21.29 9.60
C PRO A 86 -12.24 -20.74 8.95
N SER A 87 -12.77 -21.48 7.99
CA SER A 87 -13.95 -21.10 7.21
C SER A 87 -15.01 -22.21 7.22
N LYS A 88 -16.28 -21.82 7.11
CA LYS A 88 -17.41 -22.73 6.88
C LYS A 88 -17.66 -22.97 5.38
N ILE A 89 -17.04 -22.16 4.50
CA ILE A 89 -17.32 -22.16 3.07
C ILE A 89 -16.33 -23.07 2.33
N GLU A 90 -15.03 -22.83 2.45
CA GLU A 90 -13.96 -23.55 1.76
C GLU A 90 -12.98 -24.23 2.72
N PRO A 91 -12.26 -25.28 2.28
CA PRO A 91 -11.31 -26.02 3.11
C PRO A 91 -10.01 -25.23 3.32
N TRP A 92 -9.21 -25.71 4.32
CA TRP A 92 -7.88 -25.23 4.56
C TRP A 92 -6.93 -25.45 3.37
N GLU A 93 -6.12 -24.42 3.07
CA GLU A 93 -5.13 -24.47 2.00
C GLU A 93 -3.99 -25.45 2.33
N LEU A 94 -3.68 -26.29 1.36
CA LEU A 94 -2.67 -27.36 1.51
C LEU A 94 -1.26 -26.85 1.80
N SER A 95 -0.89 -25.63 1.35
CA SER A 95 0.45 -25.07 1.58
C SER A 95 0.78 -24.88 3.04
N LEU A 96 -0.21 -24.76 3.92
CA LEU A 96 -0.01 -24.55 5.36
C LEU A 96 0.60 -25.77 6.05
N THR A 97 0.14 -26.97 5.69
CA THR A 97 0.51 -28.22 6.39
C THR A 97 1.12 -29.27 5.49
N GLY A 98 1.05 -29.10 4.16
CA GLY A 98 1.34 -30.11 3.16
C GLY A 98 0.20 -31.10 2.91
N LYS A 99 -0.95 -30.95 3.61
CA LYS A 99 -2.12 -31.82 3.47
C LYS A 99 -3.36 -30.97 3.22
N ALA A 100 -4.09 -31.30 2.15
CA ALA A 100 -5.31 -30.60 1.77
C ALA A 100 -6.39 -30.69 2.88
N GLY A 101 -7.00 -29.56 3.21
CA GLY A 101 -8.09 -29.48 4.22
C GLY A 101 -7.64 -29.62 5.67
N GLN A 102 -6.33 -29.78 5.96
CA GLN A 102 -5.82 -29.88 7.32
C GLN A 102 -5.53 -28.51 7.92
N SER A 103 -6.10 -28.25 9.12
CA SER A 103 -5.81 -27.05 9.91
C SER A 103 -4.33 -27.03 10.35
N PRO A 104 -3.66 -25.88 10.28
CA PRO A 104 -2.32 -25.71 10.84
C PRO A 104 -2.32 -25.58 12.37
N GLY A 105 -3.49 -25.58 13.01
CA GLY A 105 -3.66 -25.44 14.44
C GLY A 105 -3.52 -24.03 14.99
N TYR A 106 -3.60 -23.03 14.12
CA TYR A 106 -3.75 -21.60 14.43
C TYR A 106 -4.45 -20.91 13.25
N ASP A 107 -4.75 -19.63 13.38
CA ASP A 107 -5.34 -18.81 12.32
C ASP A 107 -4.27 -17.94 11.65
N PRO A 108 -3.78 -18.31 10.45
CA PRO A 108 -2.75 -17.55 9.74
C PRO A 108 -3.19 -16.15 9.32
N LEU A 109 -4.48 -15.94 8.97
CA LEU A 109 -4.98 -14.62 8.58
C LEU A 109 -5.02 -13.68 9.78
N ALA A 110 -5.60 -14.11 10.90
CA ALA A 110 -5.62 -13.32 12.13
C ALA A 110 -4.20 -12.97 12.60
N PHE A 111 -3.28 -13.94 12.56
CA PHE A 111 -1.89 -13.73 12.93
C PHE A 111 -1.18 -12.72 12.01
N CYS A 112 -1.39 -12.82 10.69
CA CYS A 112 -0.77 -11.88 9.73
C CYS A 112 -1.32 -10.45 9.91
N ILE A 113 -2.64 -10.30 10.16
CA ILE A 113 -3.26 -9.00 10.45
C ILE A 113 -2.63 -8.37 11.69
N GLU A 114 -2.56 -9.11 12.79
CA GLU A 114 -1.96 -8.63 14.04
C GLU A 114 -0.52 -8.17 13.84
N GLU A 115 0.30 -8.98 13.14
CA GLU A 115 1.71 -8.67 12.90
C GLU A 115 1.89 -7.50 11.90
N CYS A 116 1.02 -7.33 10.91
CA CYS A 116 1.00 -6.15 10.04
C CYS A 116 0.66 -4.88 10.85
N HIS A 117 -0.40 -4.95 11.64
CA HIS A 117 -0.87 -3.83 12.43
C HIS A 117 0.13 -3.36 13.50
N LYS A 118 0.84 -4.29 14.17
CA LYS A 118 1.97 -3.95 15.07
C LYS A 118 3.05 -3.11 14.39
N ARG A 119 3.19 -3.23 13.08
CA ARG A 119 4.16 -2.52 12.26
C ARG A 119 3.61 -1.28 11.56
N GLY A 120 2.33 -0.95 11.79
CA GLY A 120 1.63 0.14 11.13
C GLY A 120 1.35 -0.10 9.64
N MET A 121 1.33 -1.35 9.20
CA MET A 121 1.02 -1.76 7.82
C MET A 121 -0.44 -2.18 7.70
N GLU A 122 -1.08 -1.83 6.57
CA GLU A 122 -2.38 -2.37 6.18
C GLU A 122 -2.24 -3.81 5.66
N LEU A 123 -3.24 -4.66 5.92
CA LEU A 123 -3.37 -5.96 5.31
C LEU A 123 -4.59 -5.98 4.39
N HIS A 124 -4.36 -6.25 3.10
CA HIS A 124 -5.40 -6.51 2.11
C HIS A 124 -5.50 -8.03 1.87
N ALA A 125 -6.65 -8.63 2.16
CA ALA A 125 -6.88 -10.04 1.90
C ALA A 125 -7.00 -10.28 0.39
N TRP A 126 -6.04 -11.00 -0.18
CA TRP A 126 -6.00 -11.31 -1.60
C TRP A 126 -6.82 -12.54 -1.90
N VAL A 127 -7.87 -12.37 -2.70
CA VAL A 127 -8.86 -13.38 -3.07
C VAL A 127 -8.70 -13.74 -4.55
N VAL A 128 -8.16 -14.93 -4.85
CA VAL A 128 -8.15 -15.50 -6.21
C VAL A 128 -9.57 -15.97 -6.56
N CYS A 129 -10.23 -15.32 -7.53
CA CYS A 129 -11.66 -15.45 -7.75
C CYS A 129 -12.05 -16.66 -8.61
N ILE A 130 -11.71 -16.65 -9.89
CA ILE A 130 -12.27 -17.57 -10.89
C ILE A 130 -11.53 -18.92 -10.97
N PRO A 131 -10.20 -19.01 -10.98
CA PRO A 131 -9.51 -20.30 -11.01
C PRO A 131 -9.68 -21.08 -9.69
N ILE A 132 -9.94 -22.37 -9.80
CA ILE A 132 -10.04 -23.26 -8.64
C ILE A 132 -8.99 -24.39 -8.68
N GLY A 133 -8.10 -24.38 -9.68
CA GLY A 133 -6.99 -25.33 -9.84
C GLY A 133 -7.38 -26.60 -10.60
N THR A 134 -6.51 -27.61 -10.51
CA THR A 134 -6.71 -28.87 -11.24
C THR A 134 -7.72 -29.80 -10.57
N GLN A 135 -8.23 -30.76 -11.33
CA GLN A 135 -9.08 -31.83 -10.79
C GLN A 135 -8.39 -32.61 -9.66
N GLU A 136 -7.08 -32.85 -9.78
CA GLU A 136 -6.31 -33.54 -8.75
C GLU A 136 -6.29 -32.74 -7.43
N ARG A 137 -6.03 -31.44 -7.52
CA ARG A 137 -6.08 -30.55 -6.35
C ARG A 137 -7.45 -30.59 -5.66
N GLN A 138 -8.55 -30.49 -6.44
CA GLN A 138 -9.90 -30.53 -5.90
C GLN A 138 -10.26 -31.89 -5.29
N ARG A 139 -9.79 -33.00 -5.87
CA ARG A 139 -9.94 -34.33 -5.27
C ARG A 139 -9.26 -34.46 -3.91
N GLY A 140 -8.12 -33.79 -3.72
CA GLY A 140 -7.41 -33.76 -2.44
C GLY A 140 -8.23 -33.17 -1.27
N TYR A 141 -9.18 -32.28 -1.55
CA TYR A 141 -10.09 -31.72 -0.54
C TYR A 141 -11.34 -32.58 -0.26
N GLY A 142 -11.56 -33.67 -1.00
CA GLY A 142 -12.66 -34.61 -0.80
C GLY A 142 -14.03 -33.94 -0.88
N SER A 143 -14.91 -34.27 0.06
CA SER A 143 -16.27 -33.69 0.16
C SER A 143 -16.30 -32.19 0.50
N ALA A 144 -15.22 -31.64 1.06
CA ALA A 144 -15.10 -30.22 1.37
C ALA A 144 -14.79 -29.34 0.15
N SER A 145 -14.43 -29.94 -0.99
CA SER A 145 -14.09 -29.21 -2.22
C SER A 145 -15.29 -28.46 -2.80
N LEU A 146 -15.02 -27.30 -3.41
CA LEU A 146 -16.04 -26.54 -4.16
C LEU A 146 -16.74 -27.39 -5.22
N VAL A 147 -15.98 -28.24 -5.92
CA VAL A 147 -16.51 -29.15 -6.98
C VAL A 147 -17.56 -30.12 -6.44
N LYS A 148 -17.44 -30.55 -5.16
CA LYS A 148 -18.41 -31.46 -4.55
C LYS A 148 -19.59 -30.72 -3.94
N LYS A 149 -19.36 -29.55 -3.35
CA LYS A 149 -20.42 -28.73 -2.73
C LYS A 149 -21.30 -28.00 -3.75
N HIS A 150 -20.66 -27.48 -4.81
CA HIS A 150 -21.29 -26.63 -5.82
C HIS A 150 -20.82 -27.00 -7.24
N PRO A 151 -21.08 -28.25 -7.70
CA PRO A 151 -20.67 -28.70 -9.05
C PRO A 151 -21.27 -27.84 -10.15
N GLU A 152 -22.44 -27.24 -9.93
CA GLU A 152 -23.14 -26.35 -10.85
C GLU A 152 -22.37 -25.05 -11.12
N LEU A 153 -21.49 -24.61 -10.23
CA LEU A 153 -20.70 -23.38 -10.37
C LEU A 153 -19.36 -23.61 -11.07
N VAL A 154 -19.01 -24.86 -11.41
CA VAL A 154 -17.65 -25.21 -11.84
C VAL A 154 -17.67 -25.82 -13.24
N LYS A 155 -16.67 -25.48 -14.03
CA LYS A 155 -16.41 -26.08 -15.33
C LYS A 155 -14.95 -26.48 -15.47
N THR A 156 -14.71 -27.69 -15.93
CA THR A 156 -13.38 -28.15 -16.34
C THR A 156 -13.07 -27.65 -17.74
N ALA A 157 -11.89 -27.08 -17.90
CA ALA A 157 -11.37 -26.57 -19.16
C ALA A 157 -10.25 -27.46 -19.71
N LYS A 158 -9.65 -27.04 -20.83
CA LYS A 158 -8.54 -27.77 -21.46
C LYS A 158 -7.36 -27.93 -20.45
N GLY A 159 -6.74 -29.10 -20.47
CA GLY A 159 -5.63 -29.41 -19.57
C GLY A 159 -6.04 -29.83 -18.15
N GLY A 160 -7.34 -30.01 -17.88
CA GLY A 160 -7.85 -30.41 -16.56
C GLY A 160 -7.91 -29.26 -15.54
N GLU A 161 -7.63 -28.04 -15.96
CA GLU A 161 -7.84 -26.84 -15.12
C GLU A 161 -9.34 -26.58 -14.96
N MET A 162 -9.71 -26.15 -13.77
CA MET A 162 -11.09 -25.92 -13.38
C MET A 162 -11.30 -24.45 -12.98
N PHE A 163 -12.45 -23.93 -13.38
CA PHE A 163 -12.81 -22.53 -13.16
C PHE A 163 -14.24 -22.43 -12.67
N MET A 164 -14.51 -21.42 -11.85
CA MET A 164 -15.89 -20.99 -11.63
C MET A 164 -16.47 -20.44 -12.93
N ILE A 165 -17.78 -20.53 -13.10
CA ILE A 165 -18.49 -20.09 -14.32
C ILE A 165 -18.96 -18.65 -14.13
N PRO A 166 -18.31 -17.63 -14.76
CA PRO A 166 -18.69 -16.23 -14.55
C PRO A 166 -20.11 -15.89 -15.03
N GLY A 167 -20.59 -16.58 -16.05
CA GLY A 167 -21.94 -16.40 -16.59
C GLY A 167 -23.08 -16.77 -15.65
N LYS A 168 -22.79 -17.47 -14.55
CA LYS A 168 -23.77 -17.79 -13.51
C LYS A 168 -23.81 -16.69 -12.45
N PRO A 169 -24.99 -16.09 -12.15
CA PRO A 169 -25.14 -15.09 -11.10
C PRO A 169 -24.68 -15.60 -9.74
N GLU A 170 -24.90 -16.88 -9.43
CA GLU A 170 -24.53 -17.54 -8.17
C GLU A 170 -23.01 -17.57 -7.93
N THR A 171 -22.21 -17.45 -9.01
CA THR A 171 -20.75 -17.27 -8.87
C THR A 171 -20.42 -15.95 -8.17
N ALA A 172 -21.16 -14.88 -8.47
CA ALA A 172 -20.98 -13.60 -7.80
C ALA A 172 -21.35 -13.68 -6.32
N ASP A 173 -22.47 -14.32 -5.99
CA ASP A 173 -22.91 -14.53 -4.60
C ASP A 173 -21.90 -15.38 -3.82
N TYR A 174 -21.34 -16.42 -4.45
CA TYR A 174 -20.35 -17.28 -3.81
C TYR A 174 -19.05 -16.53 -3.48
N ILE A 175 -18.46 -15.78 -4.43
CA ILE A 175 -17.25 -14.98 -4.18
C ILE A 175 -17.53 -13.90 -3.13
N ALA A 176 -18.68 -13.24 -3.23
CA ALA A 176 -19.09 -12.22 -2.26
C ALA A 176 -19.27 -12.81 -0.85
N SER A 177 -19.76 -14.06 -0.70
CA SER A 177 -19.89 -14.71 0.60
C SER A 177 -18.54 -14.94 1.29
N ILE A 178 -17.48 -15.24 0.54
CA ILE A 178 -16.11 -15.37 1.07
C ILE A 178 -15.58 -14.01 1.53
N CYS A 179 -15.74 -12.96 0.70
CA CYS A 179 -15.33 -11.61 1.07
C CYS A 179 -16.10 -11.11 2.30
N LYS A 180 -17.39 -11.41 2.39
CA LYS A 180 -18.23 -11.12 3.55
C LYS A 180 -17.72 -11.83 4.80
N GLU A 181 -17.45 -13.15 4.73
CA GLU A 181 -16.92 -13.94 5.86
C GLU A 181 -15.60 -13.33 6.37
N ILE A 182 -14.69 -12.91 5.47
CA ILE A 182 -13.44 -12.26 5.85
C ILE A 182 -13.72 -10.95 6.59
N VAL A 183 -14.54 -10.06 6.03
CA VAL A 183 -14.79 -8.74 6.61
C VAL A 183 -15.56 -8.80 7.92
N GLU A 184 -16.49 -9.74 8.07
CA GLU A 184 -17.24 -9.95 9.32
C GLU A 184 -16.34 -10.43 10.47
N ASN A 185 -15.40 -11.32 10.19
CA ASN A 185 -14.63 -12.00 11.23
C ASN A 185 -13.23 -11.41 11.47
N TYR A 186 -12.71 -10.58 10.56
CA TYR A 186 -11.33 -10.07 10.62
C TYR A 186 -11.26 -8.55 10.48
N ASP A 187 -10.26 -7.95 11.10
CA ASP A 187 -9.94 -6.53 10.99
C ASP A 187 -9.01 -6.26 9.80
N VAL A 188 -9.42 -6.71 8.60
CA VAL A 188 -8.70 -6.42 7.37
C VAL A 188 -8.87 -4.95 6.97
N ASP A 189 -7.84 -4.37 6.36
CA ASP A 189 -7.87 -3.01 5.84
C ASP A 189 -8.37 -2.95 4.39
N GLY A 190 -8.30 -4.09 3.68
CA GLY A 190 -8.81 -4.21 2.32
C GLY A 190 -9.07 -5.63 1.86
N ILE A 191 -9.81 -5.73 0.75
CA ILE A 191 -9.99 -6.95 -0.06
C ILE A 191 -9.39 -6.66 -1.44
N SER A 192 -8.51 -7.54 -1.91
CA SER A 192 -7.92 -7.45 -3.25
C SER A 192 -8.37 -8.64 -4.11
N LEU A 193 -9.19 -8.37 -5.14
CA LEU A 193 -9.71 -9.37 -6.05
C LEU A 193 -8.70 -9.64 -7.17
N ASP A 194 -8.27 -10.88 -7.29
CA ASP A 194 -7.38 -11.30 -8.35
C ASP A 194 -8.01 -12.40 -9.19
N TYR A 195 -7.52 -12.55 -10.43
CA TYR A 195 -8.14 -13.42 -11.41
C TYR A 195 -9.66 -13.18 -11.53
N ILE A 196 -10.07 -11.93 -11.33
CA ILE A 196 -11.43 -11.44 -11.55
C ILE A 196 -11.62 -11.16 -13.03
N ARG A 197 -11.60 -12.24 -13.80
CA ARG A 197 -11.60 -12.25 -15.27
C ARG A 197 -11.97 -13.62 -15.82
N TYR A 198 -12.37 -13.66 -17.08
CA TYR A 198 -12.50 -14.93 -17.78
C TYR A 198 -11.15 -15.63 -17.94
N PRO A 199 -11.16 -16.98 -17.98
CA PRO A 199 -9.97 -17.75 -18.32
C PRO A 199 -9.40 -17.36 -19.68
N GLU A 200 -8.10 -17.42 -19.80
CA GLU A 200 -7.36 -17.12 -21.03
C GLU A 200 -7.71 -18.14 -22.14
N SER A 201 -7.58 -17.71 -23.39
CA SER A 201 -7.99 -18.51 -24.56
C SER A 201 -7.31 -19.87 -24.63
N ILE A 202 -6.11 -20.04 -24.07
CA ILE A 202 -5.37 -21.30 -24.02
C ILE A 202 -6.15 -22.43 -23.32
N TYR A 203 -7.02 -22.07 -22.35
CA TYR A 203 -7.85 -23.02 -21.61
C TYR A 203 -9.09 -23.47 -22.37
N ASN A 204 -9.42 -22.84 -23.51
CA ASN A 204 -10.62 -23.11 -24.29
C ASN A 204 -11.91 -23.18 -23.44
N PHE A 205 -12.00 -22.25 -22.46
CA PHE A 205 -13.18 -22.13 -21.61
C PHE A 205 -14.29 -21.38 -22.32
N SER A 206 -15.52 -21.87 -22.21
CA SER A 206 -16.71 -21.17 -22.73
C SER A 206 -17.91 -21.45 -21.83
N ASP A 207 -18.67 -20.41 -21.53
CA ASP A 207 -20.00 -20.45 -20.89
C ASP A 207 -21.07 -19.78 -21.78
N GLU A 208 -20.81 -19.62 -23.06
CA GLU A 208 -21.69 -18.96 -24.04
C GLU A 208 -23.07 -19.62 -24.23
N ASN A 209 -23.22 -20.85 -23.77
CA ASN A 209 -24.54 -21.50 -23.69
C ASN A 209 -25.48 -20.82 -22.71
N LEU A 210 -24.93 -19.99 -21.76
CA LEU A 210 -25.69 -19.19 -20.82
C LEU A 210 -26.05 -17.78 -21.36
N TYR A 211 -25.50 -17.40 -22.52
CA TYR A 211 -25.80 -16.11 -23.14
C TYR A 211 -27.27 -16.06 -23.58
N PRO A 212 -28.06 -15.04 -23.09
CA PRO A 212 -29.49 -15.01 -23.42
C PRO A 212 -29.73 -14.71 -24.89
N ARG A 213 -30.53 -15.56 -25.56
CA ARG A 213 -30.85 -15.41 -27.00
C ARG A 213 -31.60 -14.11 -27.33
N SER A 214 -32.32 -13.55 -26.35
CA SER A 214 -33.08 -12.30 -26.49
C SER A 214 -32.27 -11.06 -26.06
N SER A 215 -30.97 -11.20 -25.74
CA SER A 215 -30.14 -10.09 -25.28
C SER A 215 -29.87 -9.11 -26.42
N SER A 216 -30.06 -7.82 -26.16
CA SER A 216 -29.58 -6.73 -27.02
C SER A 216 -28.08 -6.44 -26.84
N MET A 217 -27.47 -6.97 -25.76
CA MET A 217 -26.05 -6.81 -25.44
C MET A 217 -25.19 -7.71 -26.32
N SER A 218 -24.02 -7.25 -26.74
CA SER A 218 -23.06 -8.12 -27.42
C SER A 218 -22.53 -9.21 -26.47
N LYS A 219 -22.06 -10.35 -27.02
CA LYS A 219 -21.42 -11.41 -26.21
C LYS A 219 -20.21 -10.86 -25.42
N ALA A 220 -19.47 -9.93 -25.98
CA ALA A 220 -18.33 -9.31 -25.34
C ALA A 220 -18.77 -8.48 -24.12
N ASP A 221 -19.81 -7.67 -24.28
CA ASP A 221 -20.36 -6.87 -23.19
C ASP A 221 -21.01 -7.75 -22.12
N TRP A 222 -21.70 -8.81 -22.53
CA TRP A 222 -22.24 -9.79 -21.59
C TRP A 222 -21.14 -10.45 -20.73
N LYS A 223 -20.01 -10.81 -21.32
CA LYS A 223 -18.87 -11.35 -20.56
C LYS A 223 -18.30 -10.32 -19.60
N ARG A 224 -18.16 -9.05 -20.01
CA ARG A 224 -17.73 -7.96 -19.11
C ARG A 224 -18.72 -7.73 -17.97
N GLU A 225 -20.03 -7.74 -18.28
CA GLU A 225 -21.07 -7.61 -17.26
C GLU A 225 -21.04 -8.77 -16.25
N ASN A 226 -20.74 -9.99 -16.67
CA ASN A 226 -20.61 -11.13 -15.75
C ASN A 226 -19.47 -10.91 -14.74
N ILE A 227 -18.33 -10.39 -15.18
CA ILE A 227 -17.20 -10.06 -14.29
C ILE A 227 -17.55 -8.84 -13.41
N THR A 228 -18.13 -7.81 -14.00
CA THR A 228 -18.57 -6.60 -13.29
C THR A 228 -19.59 -6.92 -12.19
N ARG A 229 -20.52 -7.87 -12.46
CA ARG A 229 -21.49 -8.35 -11.47
C ARG A 229 -20.81 -8.91 -10.21
N ILE A 230 -19.70 -9.63 -10.36
CA ILE A 230 -18.96 -10.17 -9.23
C ILE A 230 -18.38 -9.02 -8.40
N VAL A 231 -17.72 -8.05 -9.04
CA VAL A 231 -17.13 -6.88 -8.39
C VAL A 231 -18.21 -6.08 -7.64
N ARG A 232 -19.31 -5.75 -8.31
CA ARG A 232 -20.44 -5.03 -7.73
C ARG A 232 -21.03 -5.80 -6.53
N ARG A 233 -21.22 -7.12 -6.66
CA ARG A 233 -21.76 -7.93 -5.58
C ARG A 233 -20.85 -7.97 -4.35
N VAL A 234 -19.54 -8.01 -4.53
CA VAL A 234 -18.57 -7.89 -3.43
C VAL A 234 -18.69 -6.52 -2.75
N HIS A 235 -18.76 -5.44 -3.53
CA HIS A 235 -18.99 -4.08 -3.01
C HIS A 235 -20.26 -4.03 -2.15
N ASP A 236 -21.38 -4.54 -2.67
CA ASP A 236 -22.70 -4.46 -2.04
C ASP A 236 -22.80 -5.23 -0.70
N VAL A 237 -21.93 -6.22 -0.48
CA VAL A 237 -21.91 -6.95 0.80
C VAL A 237 -20.82 -6.45 1.76
N VAL A 238 -19.72 -5.88 1.26
CA VAL A 238 -18.60 -5.43 2.10
C VAL A 238 -18.82 -4.02 2.64
N LYS A 239 -19.19 -3.07 1.79
CA LYS A 239 -19.31 -1.66 2.17
C LYS A 239 -20.35 -1.37 3.26
N PRO A 240 -21.52 -2.02 3.28
CA PRO A 240 -22.47 -1.86 4.39
C PRO A 240 -21.96 -2.38 5.74
N LEU A 241 -21.04 -3.37 5.75
CA LEU A 241 -20.47 -3.94 6.97
C LEU A 241 -19.35 -3.05 7.52
N LYS A 242 -18.38 -2.73 6.68
CA LYS A 242 -17.21 -1.91 7.04
C LYS A 242 -16.88 -0.98 5.88
N PRO A 243 -17.45 0.23 5.83
CA PRO A 243 -17.29 1.14 4.69
C PRO A 243 -15.82 1.54 4.43
N TRP A 244 -14.97 1.53 5.46
CA TRP A 244 -13.54 1.85 5.35
C TRP A 244 -12.70 0.73 4.74
N VAL A 245 -13.18 -0.52 4.64
CA VAL A 245 -12.43 -1.61 4.02
C VAL A 245 -12.27 -1.31 2.54
N LYS A 246 -11.01 -1.15 2.11
CA LYS A 246 -10.66 -0.82 0.73
C LYS A 246 -10.93 -2.01 -0.19
N LEU A 247 -11.69 -1.78 -1.25
CA LEU A 247 -11.89 -2.76 -2.31
C LEU A 247 -10.95 -2.48 -3.46
N SER A 248 -10.19 -3.48 -3.88
CA SER A 248 -9.24 -3.38 -4.97
C SER A 248 -9.26 -4.62 -5.86
N SER A 249 -8.66 -4.51 -7.03
CA SER A 249 -8.36 -5.66 -7.88
C SER A 249 -7.01 -5.53 -8.56
N SER A 250 -6.52 -6.67 -9.08
CA SER A 250 -5.30 -6.78 -9.87
C SER A 250 -5.66 -7.05 -11.34
N PRO A 251 -6.08 -6.04 -12.13
CA PRO A 251 -6.40 -6.24 -13.54
C PRO A 251 -5.13 -6.45 -14.38
N ILE A 252 -5.30 -6.92 -15.62
CA ILE A 252 -4.21 -6.98 -16.58
C ILE A 252 -3.64 -5.60 -16.79
N GLY A 253 -2.31 -5.47 -16.77
CA GLY A 253 -1.59 -4.20 -16.83
C GLY A 253 -1.87 -3.33 -18.05
N LYS A 254 -2.30 -3.92 -19.17
CA LYS A 254 -2.82 -3.22 -20.34
C LYS A 254 -4.35 -3.23 -20.28
N TYR A 255 -4.96 -2.05 -20.15
CA TYR A 255 -6.43 -1.96 -20.14
C TYR A 255 -7.01 -2.23 -21.52
N ARG A 256 -6.65 -1.40 -22.52
CA ARG A 256 -7.02 -1.50 -23.93
C ARG A 256 -5.83 -1.11 -24.82
N ASP A 257 -5.92 -1.38 -26.10
CA ASP A 257 -5.01 -0.79 -27.08
C ASP A 257 -5.10 0.75 -27.00
N THR A 258 -4.00 1.42 -27.21
CA THR A 258 -3.90 2.88 -27.18
C THR A 258 -3.19 3.40 -28.43
N SER A 259 -3.64 4.57 -28.93
CA SER A 259 -2.96 5.27 -30.02
C SER A 259 -1.60 5.81 -29.62
N ARG A 260 -1.33 5.96 -28.32
CA ARG A 260 -0.06 6.42 -27.79
C ARG A 260 1.04 5.41 -28.13
N TYR A 261 1.98 5.81 -28.97
CA TYR A 261 3.02 4.96 -29.56
C TYR A 261 2.50 3.70 -30.25
N SER A 262 1.27 3.72 -30.75
CA SER A 262 0.60 2.55 -31.35
C SER A 262 0.73 1.29 -30.49
N ALA A 263 0.66 1.46 -29.16
CA ALA A 263 0.83 0.37 -28.22
C ALA A 263 -0.46 -0.45 -28.06
N GLY A 264 -0.36 -1.76 -28.12
CA GLY A 264 -1.51 -2.65 -28.08
C GLY A 264 -1.14 -4.10 -27.72
N GLY A 265 -2.02 -5.02 -28.08
CA GLY A 265 -1.87 -6.45 -27.92
C GLY A 265 -2.82 -7.05 -26.89
N TRP A 266 -2.43 -8.16 -26.28
CA TRP A 266 -3.24 -8.82 -25.27
C TRP A 266 -3.53 -7.90 -24.08
N ASN A 267 -4.81 -7.65 -23.81
CA ASN A 267 -5.25 -6.65 -22.82
C ASN A 267 -6.47 -7.13 -22.00
N GLY A 268 -6.74 -6.46 -20.90
CA GLY A 268 -7.79 -6.86 -19.96
C GLY A 268 -9.20 -6.77 -20.54
N TYR A 269 -9.49 -5.71 -21.27
CA TYR A 269 -10.84 -5.42 -21.76
C TYR A 269 -11.32 -6.37 -22.85
N ASN A 270 -10.46 -6.69 -23.83
CA ASN A 270 -10.82 -7.47 -25.01
C ASN A 270 -10.50 -8.96 -24.88
N ALA A 271 -9.43 -9.32 -24.14
CA ALA A 271 -8.96 -10.71 -24.08
C ALA A 271 -9.57 -11.51 -22.93
N VAL A 272 -9.81 -10.85 -21.78
CA VAL A 272 -10.28 -11.51 -20.54
C VAL A 272 -11.47 -10.80 -19.89
N TRP A 273 -12.07 -9.85 -20.59
CA TRP A 273 -13.37 -9.24 -20.30
C TRP A 273 -13.43 -8.49 -18.96
N GLN A 274 -12.36 -7.77 -18.61
CA GLN A 274 -12.30 -6.87 -17.45
C GLN A 274 -12.67 -5.44 -17.86
N ASP A 275 -13.46 -4.75 -17.02
CA ASP A 275 -13.73 -3.32 -17.18
C ASP A 275 -13.45 -2.53 -15.87
N PRO A 276 -12.19 -2.53 -15.41
CA PRO A 276 -11.83 -1.89 -14.14
C PRO A 276 -12.03 -0.38 -14.13
N ILE A 277 -12.04 0.27 -15.28
CA ILE A 277 -12.34 1.70 -15.37
C ILE A 277 -13.81 1.98 -15.01
N LEU A 278 -14.73 1.14 -15.49
CA LEU A 278 -16.14 1.19 -15.06
C LEU A 278 -16.25 0.99 -13.53
N TRP A 279 -15.49 0.04 -12.97
CA TRP A 279 -15.56 -0.24 -11.53
C TRP A 279 -15.10 0.94 -10.68
N LEU A 280 -14.08 1.70 -11.11
CA LEU A 280 -13.67 2.95 -10.48
C LEU A 280 -14.71 4.05 -10.65
N LYS A 281 -15.20 4.24 -11.87
CA LYS A 281 -16.21 5.25 -12.19
C LYS A 281 -17.47 5.15 -11.32
N GLU A 282 -17.90 3.91 -11.03
CA GLU A 282 -19.08 3.62 -10.22
C GLU A 282 -18.75 3.46 -8.72
N ASN A 283 -17.51 3.74 -8.31
CA ASN A 283 -17.01 3.58 -6.93
C ASN A 283 -17.18 2.16 -6.34
N TRP A 284 -17.23 1.12 -7.19
CA TRP A 284 -17.25 -0.28 -6.73
C TRP A 284 -15.87 -0.78 -6.31
N GLN A 285 -14.83 -0.06 -6.70
CA GLN A 285 -13.45 -0.29 -6.29
C GLN A 285 -12.84 1.02 -5.79
N ASP A 286 -12.03 0.95 -4.74
CA ASP A 286 -11.38 2.12 -4.13
C ASP A 286 -10.01 2.41 -4.72
N LEU A 287 -9.32 1.39 -5.23
CA LEU A 287 -8.02 1.50 -5.88
C LEU A 287 -7.77 0.28 -6.77
N LEU A 288 -6.78 0.38 -7.66
CA LEU A 288 -6.37 -0.73 -8.52
C LEU A 288 -4.87 -1.01 -8.39
N PHE A 289 -4.52 -2.28 -8.56
CA PHE A 289 -3.16 -2.78 -8.68
C PHE A 289 -2.95 -3.46 -10.05
N PRO A 290 -2.94 -2.70 -11.18
CA PRO A 290 -2.77 -3.30 -12.50
C PRO A 290 -1.44 -4.03 -12.60
N MET A 291 -1.45 -5.29 -13.07
CA MET A 291 -0.27 -6.15 -13.22
C MET A 291 0.58 -5.70 -14.41
N MET A 292 1.34 -4.62 -14.22
CA MET A 292 2.15 -4.00 -15.28
C MET A 292 3.54 -4.65 -15.37
N TYR A 293 3.57 -5.97 -15.57
CA TYR A 293 4.81 -6.76 -15.64
C TYR A 293 5.43 -6.68 -17.05
N PHE A 294 5.71 -5.47 -17.50
CA PHE A 294 6.19 -5.12 -18.83
C PHE A 294 7.22 -4.01 -18.74
N THR A 295 8.02 -3.81 -19.79
CA THR A 295 8.98 -2.71 -19.91
C THR A 295 8.74 -1.89 -21.19
N GLY A 296 9.31 -0.69 -21.26
CA GLY A 296 9.33 0.16 -22.45
C GLY A 296 7.92 0.51 -22.96
N ASN A 297 7.70 0.33 -24.26
CA ASN A 297 6.41 0.65 -24.91
C ASN A 297 5.23 -0.23 -24.44
N ASN A 298 5.50 -1.31 -23.72
CA ASN A 298 4.47 -2.11 -23.10
C ASN A 298 4.12 -1.64 -21.67
N TYR A 299 4.91 -0.72 -21.07
CA TYR A 299 4.69 -0.16 -19.75
C TYR A 299 4.22 1.31 -19.82
N TYR A 300 5.05 2.22 -20.32
CA TYR A 300 4.82 3.66 -20.20
C TYR A 300 3.52 4.17 -20.84
N PRO A 301 3.12 3.76 -22.05
CA PRO A 301 1.85 4.21 -22.63
C PRO A 301 0.63 3.80 -21.78
N PHE A 302 0.70 2.62 -21.16
CA PHE A 302 -0.38 2.08 -20.33
C PHE A 302 -0.39 2.68 -18.92
N LEU A 303 0.76 3.08 -18.37
CA LEU A 303 0.81 3.86 -17.13
C LEU A 303 -0.04 5.14 -17.25
N TYR A 304 0.14 5.89 -18.33
CA TYR A 304 -0.65 7.09 -18.58
C TYR A 304 -2.10 6.78 -18.93
N GLN A 305 -2.38 5.68 -19.64
CA GLN A 305 -3.76 5.25 -19.89
C GLN A 305 -4.52 4.97 -18.58
N TRP A 306 -3.88 4.30 -17.61
CA TRP A 306 -4.46 4.09 -16.29
C TRP A 306 -4.73 5.40 -15.56
N LEU A 307 -3.75 6.30 -15.54
CA LEU A 307 -3.85 7.58 -14.85
C LEU A 307 -4.98 8.45 -15.41
N GLU A 308 -5.07 8.56 -16.74
CA GLU A 308 -6.09 9.35 -17.43
C GLU A 308 -7.53 8.84 -17.20
N ASN A 309 -7.68 7.57 -16.83
CA ASN A 309 -8.96 6.92 -16.60
C ASN A 309 -9.19 6.53 -15.12
N ALA A 310 -8.41 7.08 -14.21
CA ALA A 310 -8.45 6.73 -12.78
C ALA A 310 -9.69 7.28 -12.04
N HIS A 311 -10.42 8.23 -12.60
CA HIS A 311 -11.58 8.89 -11.98
C HIS A 311 -11.31 9.42 -10.55
N GLY A 312 -10.08 9.85 -10.26
CA GLY A 312 -9.66 10.33 -8.94
C GLY A 312 -9.27 9.23 -7.95
N HIS A 313 -9.34 7.97 -8.34
CA HIS A 313 -8.92 6.84 -7.50
C HIS A 313 -7.42 6.55 -7.63
N PRO A 314 -6.76 6.08 -6.56
CA PRO A 314 -5.38 5.65 -6.62
C PRO A 314 -5.20 4.46 -7.59
N ILE A 315 -4.20 4.57 -8.45
CA ILE A 315 -3.70 3.45 -9.24
C ILE A 315 -2.30 3.12 -8.73
N CYS A 316 -2.04 1.86 -8.44
CA CYS A 316 -0.76 1.39 -7.93
C CYS A 316 -0.22 0.31 -8.88
N PRO A 317 0.56 0.67 -9.92
CA PRO A 317 1.09 -0.32 -10.86
C PRO A 317 1.87 -1.40 -10.12
N GLY A 318 1.56 -2.64 -10.45
CA GLY A 318 2.33 -3.80 -10.03
C GLY A 318 3.57 -3.93 -10.90
N LEU A 319 4.74 -3.93 -10.27
CA LEU A 319 6.02 -4.11 -10.94
C LEU A 319 6.47 -5.58 -10.83
N GLY A 320 6.79 -6.18 -11.97
CA GLY A 320 7.22 -7.58 -12.05
C GLY A 320 8.67 -7.78 -11.65
N ILE A 321 9.03 -7.50 -10.40
CA ILE A 321 10.41 -7.59 -9.91
C ILE A 321 10.98 -9.02 -9.96
N TYR A 322 10.13 -10.04 -10.12
CA TYR A 322 10.60 -11.41 -10.33
C TYR A 322 11.40 -11.56 -11.62
N PHE A 323 11.18 -10.73 -12.63
CA PHE A 323 11.99 -10.70 -13.85
C PHE A 323 13.44 -10.20 -13.65
N LEU A 324 13.76 -9.68 -12.46
CA LEU A 324 15.16 -9.43 -12.07
C LEU A 324 15.92 -10.74 -11.86
N ASP A 325 15.25 -11.83 -11.45
CA ASP A 325 15.90 -13.14 -11.32
C ASP A 325 16.20 -13.71 -12.71
N PRO A 326 17.46 -14.14 -13.00
CA PRO A 326 17.81 -14.70 -14.30
C PRO A 326 17.04 -15.96 -14.70
N ARG A 327 16.43 -16.66 -13.75
CA ARG A 327 15.57 -17.84 -14.00
C ARG A 327 14.19 -17.46 -14.55
N GLU A 328 13.72 -16.23 -14.27
CA GLU A 328 12.39 -15.75 -14.63
C GLU A 328 12.44 -14.73 -15.77
N GLY A 329 13.52 -13.93 -15.84
CA GLY A 329 13.66 -12.89 -16.85
C GLY A 329 15.06 -12.28 -16.94
N ARG A 330 15.17 -11.18 -17.69
CA ARG A 330 16.44 -10.48 -17.90
C ARG A 330 16.36 -8.98 -17.60
N TRP A 331 15.41 -8.56 -16.77
CA TRP A 331 15.29 -7.16 -16.41
C TRP A 331 16.51 -6.69 -15.61
N THR A 332 16.84 -5.44 -15.81
CA THR A 332 17.87 -4.76 -15.02
C THR A 332 17.23 -3.98 -13.87
N LEU A 333 17.99 -3.74 -12.82
CA LEU A 333 17.54 -2.87 -11.73
C LEU A 333 17.20 -1.45 -12.25
N ASN A 334 17.95 -0.94 -13.22
CA ASN A 334 17.71 0.38 -13.79
C ASN A 334 16.37 0.49 -14.52
N GLU A 335 15.89 -0.57 -15.18
CA GLU A 335 14.55 -0.61 -15.78
C GLU A 335 13.47 -0.47 -14.69
N VAL A 336 13.58 -1.26 -13.61
CA VAL A 336 12.62 -1.18 -12.49
C VAL A 336 12.69 0.19 -11.79
N ARG A 337 13.89 0.74 -11.57
CA ARG A 337 14.05 2.11 -11.02
C ARG A 337 13.39 3.16 -11.90
N ALA A 338 13.56 3.08 -13.22
CA ALA A 338 12.94 4.02 -14.16
C ALA A 338 11.39 3.91 -14.11
N GLU A 339 10.83 2.72 -13.97
CA GLU A 339 9.40 2.51 -13.79
C GLU A 339 8.90 3.08 -12.46
N MET A 340 9.61 2.86 -11.36
CA MET A 340 9.30 3.41 -10.03
C MET A 340 9.24 4.93 -10.06
N HIS A 341 10.28 5.59 -10.60
CA HIS A 341 10.32 7.05 -10.73
C HIS A 341 9.25 7.58 -11.68
N SER A 342 8.99 6.90 -12.79
CA SER A 342 7.96 7.31 -13.75
C SER A 342 6.56 7.24 -13.16
N ALA A 343 6.25 6.19 -12.38
CA ALA A 343 5.00 6.05 -11.68
C ALA A 343 4.79 7.20 -10.67
N ARG A 344 5.80 7.48 -9.83
CA ARG A 344 5.75 8.57 -8.86
C ARG A 344 5.62 9.94 -9.51
N ASN A 345 6.43 10.22 -10.54
CA ASN A 345 6.40 11.50 -11.27
C ASN A 345 5.07 11.74 -11.99
N ALA A 346 4.42 10.69 -12.46
CA ALA A 346 3.09 10.77 -13.05
C ALA A 346 2.00 11.12 -12.04
N GLY A 347 2.29 11.09 -10.73
CA GLY A 347 1.32 11.37 -9.67
C GLY A 347 0.34 10.23 -9.40
N ILE A 348 0.74 9.00 -9.74
CA ILE A 348 -0.05 7.79 -9.49
C ILE A 348 -0.01 7.44 -8.00
N GLY A 349 -1.04 6.76 -7.48
CA GLY A 349 -1.30 6.57 -6.05
C GLY A 349 -0.30 5.71 -5.28
N GLY A 350 0.69 5.11 -5.94
CA GLY A 350 1.71 4.28 -5.32
C GLY A 350 2.25 3.19 -6.24
N ILE A 351 2.90 2.19 -5.66
CA ILE A 351 3.51 1.06 -6.39
C ILE A 351 3.30 -0.23 -5.59
N ALA A 352 3.17 -1.34 -6.29
CA ALA A 352 3.13 -2.67 -5.69
C ALA A 352 4.20 -3.58 -6.31
N PHE A 353 4.94 -4.32 -5.49
CA PHE A 353 5.97 -5.23 -5.96
C PHE A 353 5.44 -6.68 -6.04
N TYR A 354 5.56 -7.29 -7.21
CA TYR A 354 5.28 -8.69 -7.39
C TYR A 354 6.61 -9.46 -7.61
N ARG A 355 7.07 -10.27 -6.64
CA ARG A 355 6.45 -10.69 -5.40
C ARG A 355 7.46 -10.69 -4.23
N GLY A 356 6.95 -11.02 -3.04
CA GLY A 356 7.67 -10.91 -1.77
C GLY A 356 9.03 -11.57 -1.73
N GLU A 357 9.21 -12.79 -2.24
CA GLU A 357 10.50 -13.50 -2.26
C GLU A 357 11.61 -12.69 -2.95
N PHE A 358 11.32 -12.14 -4.13
CA PHE A 358 12.34 -11.41 -4.91
C PHE A 358 12.68 -10.06 -4.26
N PHE A 359 11.72 -9.50 -3.52
CA PHE A 359 11.93 -8.29 -2.72
C PHE A 359 12.82 -8.59 -1.51
N THR A 360 12.45 -9.56 -0.67
CA THR A 360 13.17 -9.89 0.57
C THR A 360 14.55 -10.50 0.34
N ASN A 361 14.75 -11.20 -0.79
CA ASN A 361 16.05 -11.72 -1.21
C ASN A 361 16.93 -10.67 -1.87
N ASN A 362 16.50 -9.40 -1.92
CA ASN A 362 17.25 -8.29 -2.51
C ASN A 362 17.71 -8.56 -3.95
N CYS A 363 16.83 -9.12 -4.78
CA CYS A 363 17.19 -9.53 -6.13
C CYS A 363 17.75 -8.33 -6.93
N LYS A 364 19.00 -8.43 -7.39
CA LYS A 364 19.79 -7.35 -8.03
C LYS A 364 19.81 -6.01 -7.27
N GLY A 365 19.60 -6.01 -5.94
CA GLY A 365 19.65 -4.79 -5.12
C GLY A 365 18.34 -4.03 -5.02
N ILE A 366 17.19 -4.60 -5.41
CA ILE A 366 15.89 -3.91 -5.37
C ILE A 366 15.47 -3.52 -3.94
N TYR A 367 15.77 -4.35 -2.94
CA TYR A 367 15.46 -4.05 -1.55
C TYR A 367 16.25 -2.85 -1.03
N ASP A 368 17.58 -2.86 -1.24
CA ASP A 368 18.45 -1.76 -0.81
C ASP A 368 18.07 -0.46 -1.53
N THR A 369 17.85 -0.49 -2.84
CA THR A 369 17.38 0.66 -3.62
C THR A 369 16.05 1.22 -3.05
N THR A 370 15.14 0.33 -2.67
CA THR A 370 13.86 0.75 -2.09
C THR A 370 14.06 1.40 -0.72
N CYS A 371 14.89 0.82 0.16
CA CYS A 371 15.15 1.35 1.50
C CYS A 371 15.89 2.69 1.48
N ASP A 372 16.93 2.78 0.67
CA ASP A 372 17.92 3.85 0.79
C ASP A 372 17.61 5.04 -0.12
N GLU A 373 17.01 4.77 -1.29
CA GLU A 373 16.77 5.81 -2.29
C GLU A 373 15.28 6.16 -2.43
N PHE A 374 14.41 5.14 -2.55
CA PHE A 374 13.03 5.37 -2.99
C PHE A 374 12.05 5.59 -1.84
N TYR A 375 12.21 4.86 -0.73
CA TYR A 375 11.36 4.96 0.47
C TYR A 375 12.17 5.27 1.75
N PRO A 376 12.98 6.34 1.79
CA PRO A 376 13.82 6.65 2.97
C PRO A 376 12.98 7.04 4.20
N TYR A 377 11.72 7.44 3.99
CA TYR A 377 10.78 7.86 5.03
C TYR A 377 9.51 7.03 4.98
N PRO A 378 8.79 6.85 6.10
CA PRO A 378 7.45 6.28 6.10
C PRO A 378 6.49 7.11 5.24
N ALA A 379 5.38 6.51 4.82
CA ALA A 379 4.28 7.22 4.15
C ALA A 379 2.94 6.67 4.64
N LEU A 380 1.95 7.54 4.67
CA LEU A 380 0.55 7.19 4.85
C LEU A 380 -0.03 6.64 3.53
N THR A 381 -1.06 5.82 3.61
CA THR A 381 -1.83 5.42 2.44
C THR A 381 -2.76 6.54 1.97
N ALA A 382 -3.32 6.40 0.75
CA ALA A 382 -4.25 7.39 0.21
C ALA A 382 -5.53 7.50 1.07
N ARG A 383 -6.07 8.71 1.19
CA ARG A 383 -7.38 8.95 1.82
C ARG A 383 -8.49 8.40 0.93
N ILE A 384 -9.57 7.94 1.56
CA ILE A 384 -10.80 7.50 0.87
C ILE A 384 -11.81 8.64 0.93
N THR A 385 -11.74 9.58 0.01
CA THR A 385 -12.60 10.79 0.02
C THR A 385 -13.98 10.58 -0.61
N TRP A 386 -14.15 9.57 -1.45
CA TRP A 386 -15.40 9.26 -2.16
C TRP A 386 -16.40 8.46 -1.33
N MET A 387 -16.02 7.99 -0.14
CA MET A 387 -16.91 7.28 0.78
C MET A 387 -17.79 8.19 1.65
N GLY A 388 -17.67 9.51 1.49
CA GLY A 388 -18.52 10.51 2.17
C GLY A 388 -18.10 10.86 3.59
N ASP A 389 -17.18 10.14 4.24
CA ASP A 389 -16.59 10.54 5.51
C ASP A 389 -15.31 11.36 5.28
N THR A 390 -15.40 12.65 5.55
CA THR A 390 -14.29 13.62 5.45
C THR A 390 -13.96 14.27 6.79
N ILE A 391 -14.59 13.81 7.88
CA ILE A 391 -14.46 14.41 9.21
C ILE A 391 -13.26 13.77 9.91
N ALA A 392 -12.24 14.58 10.18
CA ALA A 392 -11.09 14.12 10.95
C ALA A 392 -11.47 13.85 12.41
N PRO A 393 -10.83 12.88 13.07
CA PRO A 393 -11.00 12.67 14.51
C PRO A 393 -10.52 13.88 15.30
N ALA A 394 -10.89 13.97 16.58
CA ALA A 394 -10.37 15.00 17.46
C ALA A 394 -8.85 14.81 17.67
N ALA A 395 -8.12 15.91 17.74
CA ALA A 395 -6.68 15.88 18.02
C ALA A 395 -6.39 15.23 19.38
N PRO A 396 -5.30 14.45 19.50
CA PRO A 396 -4.85 13.95 20.82
C PRO A 396 -4.60 15.08 21.79
N THR A 397 -4.53 14.76 23.09
CA THR A 397 -4.23 15.74 24.16
C THR A 397 -3.04 15.27 24.99
N SER A 398 -2.42 16.20 25.73
CA SER A 398 -1.40 15.91 26.75
C SER A 398 -0.20 15.12 26.22
N LEU A 399 0.50 15.66 25.20
CA LEU A 399 1.73 15.05 24.70
C LEU A 399 2.86 15.21 25.73
N ASN A 400 3.39 14.08 26.21
CA ASN A 400 4.49 14.04 27.18
C ASN A 400 5.59 13.08 26.69
N TYR A 401 6.83 13.40 27.06
CA TYR A 401 7.99 12.55 26.80
C TYR A 401 8.63 12.12 28.11
N GLU A 402 8.75 10.82 28.33
CA GLU A 402 9.38 10.26 29.51
C GLU A 402 10.12 8.96 29.17
N ASN A 403 11.37 8.85 29.61
CA ASN A 403 12.20 7.64 29.48
C ASN A 403 12.28 7.02 28.07
N GLY A 404 12.28 7.86 27.02
CA GLY A 404 12.36 7.40 25.65
C GLY A 404 11.00 7.00 25.06
N ILE A 405 9.89 7.24 25.75
CA ILE A 405 8.53 6.95 25.32
C ILE A 405 7.74 8.25 25.20
N LEU A 406 7.04 8.44 24.10
CA LEU A 406 6.01 9.47 23.96
C LEU A 406 4.69 8.91 24.47
N HIS A 407 3.96 9.71 25.24
CA HIS A 407 2.63 9.42 25.76
C HIS A 407 1.67 10.54 25.39
N TRP A 408 0.44 10.18 25.04
CA TRP A 408 -0.65 11.13 24.78
C TRP A 408 -1.98 10.56 25.25
N HIS A 409 -3.02 11.39 25.27
CA HIS A 409 -4.37 10.94 25.58
C HIS A 409 -5.28 11.05 24.37
N THR A 410 -6.18 10.10 24.22
CA THR A 410 -7.23 10.14 23.22
C THR A 410 -8.22 11.26 23.56
N ALA A 411 -8.50 12.14 22.62
CA ALA A 411 -9.62 13.06 22.79
C ALA A 411 -10.95 12.33 22.52
N HIS A 412 -11.89 12.43 23.43
CA HIS A 412 -13.24 11.92 23.23
C HIS A 412 -14.02 12.92 22.36
N SER A 413 -14.38 12.53 21.13
CA SER A 413 -15.33 13.29 20.32
C SER A 413 -16.63 12.51 20.16
N SER A 414 -17.74 13.18 20.39
CA SER A 414 -19.09 12.65 20.20
C SER A 414 -19.53 12.62 18.72
N GLN A 415 -18.68 13.00 17.78
CA GLN A 415 -19.11 13.30 16.40
C GLN A 415 -18.81 12.24 15.33
N SER A 416 -17.96 11.23 15.58
CA SER A 416 -17.78 10.15 14.61
C SER A 416 -18.32 8.82 15.16
N ALA A 417 -19.62 8.61 15.02
CA ALA A 417 -20.26 7.35 15.43
C ALA A 417 -19.86 6.12 14.60
N GLN A 418 -19.09 6.30 13.52
CA GLN A 418 -18.71 5.21 12.60
C GLN A 418 -17.29 4.70 12.76
N SER A 419 -16.38 5.39 13.43
CA SER A 419 -15.04 4.86 13.69
C SER A 419 -14.71 4.83 15.18
N ASN A 420 -15.11 3.77 15.87
CA ASN A 420 -14.61 3.44 17.21
C ASN A 420 -13.10 3.13 17.22
N TYR A 421 -12.40 3.42 16.13
CA TYR A 421 -11.02 3.01 15.93
C TYR A 421 -10.17 4.18 15.45
N ILE A 422 -9.49 4.81 16.40
CA ILE A 422 -8.54 5.90 16.13
C ILE A 422 -7.14 5.32 16.16
N LEU A 423 -6.35 5.66 15.15
CA LEU A 423 -4.93 5.38 15.06
C LEU A 423 -4.15 6.69 15.22
N TYR A 424 -2.85 6.61 15.46
CA TYR A 424 -2.02 7.79 15.66
C TYR A 424 -0.80 7.77 14.75
N ASN A 425 -0.40 8.96 14.28
CA ASN A 425 0.87 9.16 13.60
C ASN A 425 1.77 10.03 14.48
N VAL A 426 3.06 9.70 14.50
CA VAL A 426 4.08 10.47 15.22
C VAL A 426 4.98 11.13 14.21
N TYR A 427 5.18 12.43 14.41
CA TYR A 427 6.09 13.26 13.64
C TYR A 427 7.18 13.82 14.56
N GLY A 428 8.33 14.19 13.98
CA GLY A 428 9.39 14.83 14.74
C GLY A 428 10.35 15.60 13.87
N SER A 429 10.88 16.70 14.40
CA SER A 429 11.77 17.60 13.69
C SER A 429 12.75 18.27 14.67
N ASN A 430 13.82 18.81 14.12
CA ASN A 430 14.71 19.73 14.87
C ASN A 430 14.22 21.19 14.81
N LEU A 431 13.20 21.47 14.00
CA LEU A 431 12.54 22.76 13.89
C LEU A 431 11.21 22.74 14.63
N TYR A 432 10.84 23.86 15.24
CA TYR A 432 9.55 24.07 15.91
C TYR A 432 8.78 25.22 15.23
N PRO A 433 7.48 25.07 14.96
CA PRO A 433 6.67 23.86 15.14
C PRO A 433 7.06 22.74 14.17
N VAL A 434 6.75 21.48 14.51
CA VAL A 434 6.94 20.33 13.64
C VAL A 434 5.97 20.44 12.47
N ASP A 435 6.49 20.50 11.25
CA ASP A 435 5.66 20.51 10.03
C ASP A 435 5.22 19.08 9.71
N VAL A 436 3.94 18.78 9.97
CA VAL A 436 3.34 17.47 9.74
C VAL A 436 2.98 17.22 8.26
N THR A 437 3.22 18.18 7.39
CA THR A 437 3.02 18.00 5.95
C THR A 437 4.23 17.41 5.24
N GLN A 438 5.38 17.37 5.91
CA GLN A 438 6.64 16.88 5.36
C GLN A 438 6.84 15.39 5.69
N ALA A 439 7.07 14.58 4.66
CA ALA A 439 7.29 13.12 4.82
C ALA A 439 8.54 12.81 5.67
N GLU A 440 9.57 13.65 5.60
CA GLU A 440 10.78 13.51 6.40
C GLU A 440 10.55 13.65 7.91
N ASN A 441 9.48 14.33 8.32
CA ASN A 441 9.12 14.48 9.72
C ASN A 441 8.26 13.31 10.22
N LEU A 442 7.72 12.47 9.36
CA LEU A 442 6.92 11.31 9.73
C LEU A 442 7.83 10.20 10.29
N LEU A 443 7.65 9.85 11.56
CA LEU A 443 8.47 8.88 12.29
C LEU A 443 7.79 7.51 12.44
N ALA A 444 6.47 7.52 12.70
CA ALA A 444 5.69 6.30 12.85
C ALA A 444 4.24 6.54 12.40
N VAL A 445 3.59 5.48 11.89
CA VAL A 445 2.24 5.52 11.32
C VAL A 445 1.35 4.46 11.93
N ASN A 446 0.05 4.74 11.99
CA ASN A 446 -1.01 3.80 12.37
C ASN A 446 -0.77 3.12 13.74
N ILE A 447 -0.24 3.87 14.72
CA ILE A 447 -0.03 3.38 16.07
C ILE A 447 -1.40 3.17 16.72
N ARG A 448 -1.60 2.01 17.37
CA ARG A 448 -2.86 1.63 18.00
C ARG A 448 -2.95 2.01 19.48
N ASP A 449 -1.79 2.19 20.12
CA ASP A 449 -1.67 2.60 21.51
C ASP A 449 -1.58 4.11 21.66
N THR A 450 -1.78 4.61 22.86
CA THR A 450 -1.57 6.03 23.24
C THR A 450 -0.15 6.29 23.74
N GLN A 451 0.78 5.45 23.36
CA GLN A 451 2.22 5.57 23.65
C GLN A 451 3.06 5.00 22.52
N TRP A 452 4.27 5.48 22.39
CA TRP A 452 5.21 5.00 21.40
C TRP A 452 6.66 5.10 21.88
N GLN A 453 7.39 3.97 21.81
CA GLN A 453 8.82 3.88 22.11
C GLN A 453 9.62 4.52 20.97
N LEU A 454 10.45 5.52 21.26
CA LEU A 454 11.27 6.18 20.24
C LEU A 454 12.26 5.20 19.60
N ASN A 455 12.22 5.15 18.28
CA ASN A 455 13.24 4.43 17.50
C ASN A 455 14.52 5.29 17.34
N ALA A 456 15.57 4.71 16.78
CA ALA A 456 16.88 5.38 16.61
C ALA A 456 16.81 6.68 15.78
N ARG A 457 15.85 6.80 14.85
CA ARG A 457 15.62 8.02 14.08
C ARG A 457 14.95 9.09 14.93
N ALA A 458 13.91 8.71 15.66
CA ALA A 458 13.20 9.62 16.54
C ALA A 458 14.08 10.19 17.65
N GLN A 459 15.02 9.42 18.19
CA GLN A 459 15.96 9.91 19.19
C GLN A 459 16.91 11.02 18.71
N LYS A 460 16.96 11.29 17.40
CA LYS A 460 17.82 12.32 16.81
C LYS A 460 17.12 13.67 16.60
N VAL A 461 15.81 13.75 16.86
CA VAL A 461 15.04 14.99 16.72
C VAL A 461 14.71 15.58 18.09
N ARG A 462 14.37 16.88 18.12
CA ARG A 462 14.16 17.66 19.36
C ARG A 462 12.70 17.89 19.71
N HIS A 463 11.83 17.92 18.71
CA HIS A 463 10.42 18.25 18.85
C HIS A 463 9.56 17.15 18.24
N TYR A 464 8.43 16.88 18.87
CA TYR A 464 7.49 15.85 18.45
C TYR A 464 6.10 16.43 18.26
N ALA A 465 5.34 15.80 17.37
CA ALA A 465 3.94 16.07 17.18
C ALA A 465 3.19 14.74 16.97
N VAL A 466 1.95 14.69 17.43
CA VAL A 466 1.09 13.51 17.27
C VAL A 466 -0.24 13.93 16.66
N THR A 467 -0.71 13.20 15.68
CA THR A 467 -2.03 13.34 15.07
C THR A 467 -2.86 12.09 15.34
N ALA A 468 -4.17 12.23 15.35
CA ALA A 468 -5.11 11.11 15.25
C ALA A 468 -5.54 10.94 13.80
N ILE A 469 -5.70 9.70 13.36
CA ILE A 469 -6.15 9.35 12.01
C ILE A 469 -7.23 8.27 12.09
N ASP A 470 -8.28 8.39 11.29
CA ASP A 470 -9.32 7.38 11.16
C ASP A 470 -9.02 6.36 10.06
N ARG A 471 -9.93 5.39 9.90
CA ARG A 471 -9.81 4.32 8.89
C ARG A 471 -10.06 4.80 7.45
N PHE A 472 -10.58 6.02 7.25
CA PHE A 472 -10.72 6.66 5.93
C PHE A 472 -9.48 7.47 5.54
N GLY A 473 -8.54 7.64 6.48
CA GLY A 473 -7.32 8.41 6.30
C GLY A 473 -7.50 9.91 6.57
N ASN A 474 -8.61 10.31 7.26
CA ASN A 474 -8.77 11.68 7.73
C ASN A 474 -7.90 11.90 8.96
N GLU A 475 -7.07 12.92 8.93
CA GLU A 475 -6.06 13.19 9.95
C GLU A 475 -6.40 14.48 10.71
N SER A 476 -6.31 14.43 12.04
CA SER A 476 -6.58 15.57 12.92
C SER A 476 -5.48 16.64 12.83
N PRO A 477 -5.72 17.85 13.33
CA PRO A 477 -4.64 18.73 13.73
C PRO A 477 -3.67 18.03 14.69
N ALA A 478 -2.41 18.43 14.65
CA ALA A 478 -1.39 17.84 15.51
C ALA A 478 -1.40 18.46 16.90
N ILE A 479 -1.27 17.62 17.95
CA ILE A 479 -0.77 18.11 19.23
C ILE A 479 0.75 18.14 19.15
N GLN A 480 1.34 19.19 19.71
CA GLN A 480 2.78 19.38 19.79
C GLN A 480 3.16 19.71 21.24
N GLU A 481 4.42 19.51 21.59
CA GLU A 481 4.97 20.03 22.84
C GLU A 481 4.75 21.54 22.92
N GLU A 482 4.50 22.06 24.13
CA GLU A 482 4.48 23.50 24.32
C GLU A 482 5.84 24.09 23.94
N LYS A 483 5.83 25.24 23.25
CA LYS A 483 7.05 25.94 22.91
C LYS A 483 7.86 26.14 24.20
N PRO A 484 9.11 25.67 24.28
CA PRO A 484 9.93 25.94 25.44
C PRO A 484 9.93 27.45 25.73
N THR A 485 9.49 27.86 26.90
CA THR A 485 9.58 29.25 27.30
C THR A 485 11.07 29.55 27.40
N ILE A 486 11.61 30.23 26.38
CA ILE A 486 12.97 30.76 26.46
C ILE A 486 12.88 31.81 27.56
N GLU A 487 13.33 31.48 28.78
CA GLU A 487 13.56 32.52 29.77
C GLU A 487 14.47 33.55 29.11
N PRO A 488 14.07 34.82 29.05
CA PRO A 488 14.95 35.85 28.52
C PRO A 488 16.26 35.74 29.29
N PRO A 489 17.41 35.81 28.62
CA PRO A 489 18.69 35.66 29.27
C PRO A 489 18.68 36.57 30.50
N LYS A 490 18.86 36.01 31.70
CA LYS A 490 19.00 36.78 32.92
C LYS A 490 19.97 37.89 32.62
N HIS A 491 19.54 39.15 32.76
CA HIS A 491 20.35 40.32 32.47
C HIS A 491 21.75 40.08 33.04
N ILE A 492 22.70 39.77 32.18
CA ILE A 492 24.10 39.81 32.55
C ILE A 492 24.36 41.28 32.78
N ASN A 493 24.49 41.70 34.03
CA ASN A 493 25.02 43.00 34.37
C ASN A 493 26.41 43.09 33.71
N VAL A 494 26.47 43.66 32.53
CA VAL A 494 27.73 44.04 31.93
C VAL A 494 28.26 45.16 32.82
N PRO A 495 29.40 44.98 33.50
CA PRO A 495 30.01 46.07 34.26
C PRO A 495 30.22 47.22 33.28
N GLN A 496 29.71 48.41 33.62
CA GLN A 496 30.00 49.61 32.85
C GLN A 496 31.53 49.73 32.76
N LEU A 497 32.07 49.45 31.58
CA LEU A 497 33.44 49.85 31.25
C LEU A 497 33.47 51.38 31.31
N ILE A 498 33.98 51.86 32.43
CA ILE A 498 34.24 53.26 32.72
C ILE A 498 35.08 53.79 31.55
N ASN A 499 34.51 54.77 30.84
CA ASN A 499 35.22 55.62 29.91
C ASN A 499 36.33 56.34 30.66
N ARG A 500 37.53 55.82 30.62
CA ARG A 500 38.73 56.55 31.00
C ARG A 500 39.54 56.90 29.76
N ASP A 501 39.65 58.23 29.61
CA ASP A 501 40.67 58.92 28.84
C ASP A 501 40.69 58.92 27.33
N LEU A 502 39.88 59.84 26.80
CA LEU A 502 40.23 60.58 25.62
C LEU A 502 40.28 62.06 25.94
N LYS A 503 41.32 62.49 26.64
CA LYS A 503 41.77 63.90 26.69
C LYS A 503 43.28 63.93 26.67
N GLY A 504 43.85 64.46 25.65
CA GLY A 504 45.23 65.00 25.68
C GLY A 504 46.20 64.32 24.69
N SER A 505 46.36 64.77 23.49
CA SER A 505 47.47 65.66 23.12
C SER A 505 47.46 65.98 21.61
N LYS A 506 47.19 67.25 21.33
CA LYS A 506 47.68 67.91 20.11
C LYS A 506 49.12 68.29 20.30
N LYS A 507 50.03 68.00 19.32
CA LYS A 507 51.09 68.88 18.74
C LYS A 507 51.97 67.95 17.86
N ALA A 508 51.92 68.19 16.57
CA ALA A 508 52.89 68.93 15.80
C ALA A 508 54.26 68.19 15.72
N SER A 509 54.76 67.80 14.55
CA SER A 509 55.34 68.61 13.52
C SER A 509 56.00 67.72 12.46
N THR A 510 55.80 68.07 11.22
CA THR A 510 56.80 68.25 10.15
C THR A 510 57.97 67.27 10.03
N GLY A 511 58.16 66.70 8.82
CA GLY A 511 59.49 66.54 8.34
C GLY A 511 59.76 65.35 7.43
N LYS A 512 59.74 65.68 6.12
CA LYS A 512 60.70 65.28 5.08
C LYS A 512 60.98 63.79 4.74
N LYS A 513 60.55 63.45 3.57
CA LYS A 513 61.38 62.95 2.41
C LYS A 513 62.53 61.96 2.69
N LYS A 514 62.50 60.80 2.06
CA LYS A 514 63.29 60.48 0.84
C LYS A 514 63.25 58.98 0.52
N ASN A 515 62.90 58.74 -0.70
CA ASN A 515 63.55 57.86 -1.71
C ASN A 515 64.50 56.73 -1.21
N LYS A 516 64.28 55.45 -1.62
CA LYS A 516 64.90 54.83 -2.83
C LYS A 516 64.78 53.28 -2.72
N LYS A 517 64.29 52.70 -3.80
CA LYS A 517 64.84 51.56 -4.54
C LYS A 517 65.58 50.46 -3.74
N LYS A 518 65.06 49.26 -3.81
CA LYS A 518 65.37 48.22 -4.81
C LYS A 518 64.32 47.16 -4.82
#